data_68aa62b0537dd03ae3bb13dad8167b55
#
_entry.id   68aa62b0537dd03ae3bb13dad8167b55
#
_cell.length_a   1.000
_cell.length_b   1.000
_cell.length_c   1.000
_cell.angle_alpha   90.00
_cell.angle_beta   90.00
_cell.angle_gamma   90.00
#
_symmetry.space_group_name_H-M   'P 1'
#
loop_
_entity.id
_entity.type
_entity.pdbx_description
1 polymer ?
#
loop_
_entity_poly.entity_id
_entity_poly.type
_entity_poly.pdbx_seq_one_letter_code
_entity_poly.pdbx_strand_id
1 'polypeptide(L)'
;MKEKMSDSIEKKNLLYRLIISQLFYDGHHNIAVELGTLVRADPPCPPSDKLFHAVVEGLAIQDQSRENINIYKDNVFCGIDLEFETEGTSIAPEPASYETAYVTSHKQACRAGAFSHDGQLVATGSVDASIKILDVERMLAKSAPEETETGRGEQQGHPVIRTLYDHTDEVSFLEFHPKEPVLASGSRDCTVKLFDISKASVKKAHKVLTDCQAVRCLTFHPTGDYMAVGTDHNVVRVYDINTSQCFVSPIASQQHNSSVTCVKYASNAKLYATGSLDGTIKIWDAISGRCINTFDKAHDGAEVCSVAFTSNGKYLLSSGKDSLVKLWELSTSRCLIAYTGAGTTGKQEHNTQAIFNHTEDYVLFPDEATTSLCSWNSRNASRLHLMSLGHNGPVRYIVHSPTQPAFLTCSDDFRARFWYRRTTVQT
;
A
#
# COMPACT_ATOMS: atom_id res chain seq x y z
N MET A 1 -28.48 -14.81 -11.63
CA MET A 1 -27.32 -15.13 -12.47
C MET A 1 -27.65 -15.14 -13.97
N LYS A 2 -28.75 -15.77 -14.41
CA LYS A 2 -29.17 -15.77 -15.83
C LYS A 2 -29.53 -14.38 -16.39
N GLU A 3 -30.17 -13.50 -15.64
CA GLU A 3 -30.51 -12.13 -16.08
C GLU A 3 -29.30 -11.24 -16.32
N LYS A 4 -28.27 -11.26 -15.42
CA LYS A 4 -27.03 -10.49 -15.61
C LYS A 4 -26.20 -10.97 -16.80
N MET A 5 -26.29 -12.24 -17.17
CA MET A 5 -25.61 -12.79 -18.35
C MET A 5 -26.32 -12.39 -19.64
N SER A 6 -27.66 -12.31 -19.65
CA SER A 6 -28.45 -11.83 -20.79
C SER A 6 -28.16 -10.37 -21.10
N ASP A 7 -28.16 -9.50 -20.08
CA ASP A 7 -27.88 -8.05 -20.20
C ASP A 7 -26.46 -7.77 -20.75
N SER A 8 -25.47 -8.57 -20.34
CA SER A 8 -24.09 -8.47 -20.85
C SER A 8 -23.97 -8.84 -22.33
N ILE A 9 -24.71 -9.88 -22.78
CA ILE A 9 -24.71 -10.32 -24.19
C ILE A 9 -25.41 -9.29 -25.08
N GLU A 10 -26.52 -8.72 -24.63
CA GLU A 10 -27.25 -7.69 -25.36
C GLU A 10 -26.44 -6.41 -25.56
N LYS A 11 -25.75 -5.95 -24.50
CA LYS A 11 -24.83 -4.80 -24.58
C LYS A 11 -23.67 -5.04 -25.54
N LYS A 12 -23.12 -6.25 -25.55
CA LYS A 12 -22.05 -6.63 -26.47
C LYS A 12 -22.51 -6.64 -27.92
N ASN A 13 -23.71 -7.17 -28.18
CA ASN A 13 -24.30 -7.16 -29.50
C ASN A 13 -24.61 -5.73 -30.00
N LEU A 14 -25.10 -4.87 -29.12
CA LEU A 14 -25.32 -3.46 -29.43
C LEU A 14 -24.01 -2.77 -29.82
N LEU A 15 -22.94 -3.01 -29.07
CA LEU A 15 -21.61 -2.46 -29.35
C LEU A 15 -21.11 -2.87 -30.76
N TYR A 16 -21.20 -4.15 -31.11
CA TYR A 16 -20.78 -4.61 -32.43
C TYR A 16 -21.59 -3.96 -33.53
N ARG A 17 -22.89 -3.78 -33.34
CA ARG A 17 -23.75 -3.11 -34.31
C ARG A 17 -23.38 -1.64 -34.52
N LEU A 18 -23.01 -0.93 -33.43
CA LEU A 18 -22.54 0.45 -33.53
C LEU A 18 -21.18 0.53 -34.24
N ILE A 19 -20.27 -0.41 -34.00
CA ILE A 19 -18.99 -0.48 -34.72
C ILE A 19 -19.20 -0.69 -36.21
N ILE A 20 -20.08 -1.63 -36.62
CA ILE A 20 -20.40 -1.90 -38.03
C ILE A 20 -21.01 -0.65 -38.68
N SER A 21 -21.93 0.03 -38.00
CA SER A 21 -22.54 1.27 -38.49
C SER A 21 -21.52 2.38 -38.70
N GLN A 22 -20.57 2.54 -37.79
CA GLN A 22 -19.47 3.51 -37.89
C GLN A 22 -18.54 3.18 -39.06
N LEU A 23 -18.15 1.92 -39.22
CA LEU A 23 -17.31 1.49 -40.35
C LEU A 23 -17.98 1.74 -41.70
N PHE A 24 -19.30 1.57 -41.82
CA PHE A 24 -20.05 1.94 -43.01
C PHE A 24 -20.06 3.45 -43.26
N TYR A 25 -20.20 4.23 -42.17
CA TYR A 25 -20.19 5.69 -42.24
C TYR A 25 -18.81 6.22 -42.68
N ASP A 26 -17.73 5.65 -42.20
CA ASP A 26 -16.36 6.02 -42.52
C ASP A 26 -15.87 5.48 -43.87
N GLY A 27 -16.75 4.75 -44.62
CA GLY A 27 -16.44 4.23 -45.95
C GLY A 27 -15.68 2.90 -45.98
N HIS A 28 -15.49 2.25 -44.82
CA HIS A 28 -14.81 0.95 -44.73
C HIS A 28 -15.77 -0.24 -44.96
N HIS A 29 -16.44 -0.22 -46.14
CA HIS A 29 -17.53 -1.16 -46.45
C HIS A 29 -17.11 -2.63 -46.38
N ASN A 30 -15.92 -2.99 -46.84
CA ASN A 30 -15.46 -4.38 -46.86
C ASN A 30 -15.33 -4.94 -45.43
N ILE A 31 -14.73 -4.16 -44.53
CA ILE A 31 -14.53 -4.55 -43.12
C ILE A 31 -15.88 -4.62 -42.41
N ALA A 32 -16.76 -3.67 -42.66
CA ALA A 32 -18.09 -3.65 -42.08
C ALA A 32 -18.93 -4.87 -42.46
N VAL A 33 -18.87 -5.31 -43.74
CA VAL A 33 -19.56 -6.51 -44.23
C VAL A 33 -18.96 -7.78 -43.60
N GLU A 34 -17.64 -7.88 -43.56
CA GLU A 34 -16.96 -9.03 -42.98
C GLU A 34 -17.28 -9.17 -41.48
N LEU A 35 -17.20 -8.07 -40.72
CA LEU A 35 -17.56 -8.06 -39.32
C LEU A 35 -19.04 -8.38 -39.09
N GLY A 36 -19.91 -7.84 -39.93
CA GLY A 36 -21.38 -8.09 -39.92
C GLY A 36 -21.74 -9.56 -40.09
N THR A 37 -21.01 -10.26 -40.98
CA THR A 37 -21.19 -11.69 -41.21
C THR A 37 -20.69 -12.53 -40.04
N LEU A 38 -19.55 -12.17 -39.48
CA LEU A 38 -18.97 -12.86 -38.31
C LEU A 38 -19.86 -12.76 -37.08
N VAL A 39 -20.42 -11.59 -36.81
CA VAL A 39 -21.28 -11.32 -35.64
C VAL A 39 -22.74 -11.71 -35.87
N ARG A 40 -23.09 -12.05 -37.10
CA ARG A 40 -24.50 -12.33 -37.52
C ARG A 40 -25.43 -11.17 -37.19
N ALA A 41 -25.03 -9.97 -37.57
CA ALA A 41 -25.81 -8.77 -37.32
C ALA A 41 -27.07 -8.71 -38.25
N ASP A 42 -28.21 -9.18 -37.74
CA ASP A 42 -29.50 -9.12 -38.40
C ASP A 42 -30.48 -8.33 -37.49
N PRO A 43 -31.17 -7.31 -37.97
CA PRO A 43 -31.16 -6.71 -39.30
C PRO A 43 -29.86 -5.94 -39.63
N PRO A 44 -29.61 -5.60 -40.92
CA PRO A 44 -28.43 -4.88 -41.36
C PRO A 44 -28.26 -3.54 -40.62
N CYS A 45 -27.03 -3.17 -40.33
CA CYS A 45 -26.70 -1.92 -39.61
C CYS A 45 -26.59 -0.77 -40.64
N PRO A 46 -27.43 0.27 -40.58
CA PRO A 46 -27.29 1.45 -41.46
C PRO A 46 -26.05 2.25 -41.06
N PRO A 47 -25.39 2.97 -41.98
CA PRO A 47 -24.29 3.88 -41.69
C PRO A 47 -24.68 4.91 -40.61
N SER A 48 -23.86 5.09 -39.59
CA SER A 48 -24.14 6.04 -38.50
C SER A 48 -22.87 6.37 -37.75
N ASP A 49 -22.72 7.62 -37.38
CA ASP A 49 -21.65 8.18 -36.54
C ASP A 49 -21.98 8.17 -35.05
N LYS A 50 -23.05 7.49 -34.64
CA LYS A 50 -23.49 7.42 -33.23
C LYS A 50 -22.42 6.90 -32.27
N LEU A 51 -21.60 5.97 -32.73
CA LEU A 51 -20.51 5.46 -31.90
C LEU A 51 -19.48 6.56 -31.63
N PHE A 52 -19.09 7.30 -32.65
CA PHE A 52 -18.15 8.43 -32.50
C PHE A 52 -18.69 9.46 -31.51
N HIS A 53 -19.94 9.90 -31.66
CA HIS A 53 -20.56 10.85 -30.73
C HIS A 53 -20.67 10.29 -29.31
N ALA A 54 -21.08 9.04 -29.14
CA ALA A 54 -21.16 8.42 -27.80
C ALA A 54 -19.80 8.31 -27.13
N VAL A 55 -18.72 8.03 -27.88
CA VAL A 55 -17.36 7.99 -27.36
C VAL A 55 -16.88 9.41 -27.02
N VAL A 56 -17.11 10.39 -27.88
CA VAL A 56 -16.72 11.79 -27.62
C VAL A 56 -17.45 12.36 -26.41
N GLU A 57 -18.77 12.13 -26.30
CA GLU A 57 -19.54 12.52 -25.11
C GLU A 57 -19.07 11.79 -23.85
N GLY A 58 -18.79 10.49 -23.94
CA GLY A 58 -18.25 9.70 -22.84
C GLY A 58 -16.88 10.21 -22.36
N LEU A 59 -15.99 10.56 -23.30
CA LEU A 59 -14.70 11.17 -23.00
C LEU A 59 -14.86 12.59 -22.41
N ALA A 60 -15.77 13.40 -22.97
CA ALA A 60 -16.05 14.74 -22.43
C ALA A 60 -16.64 14.69 -21.01
N ILE A 61 -17.55 13.74 -20.74
CA ILE A 61 -18.06 13.49 -19.37
C ILE A 61 -16.94 13.03 -18.46
N GLN A 62 -16.02 12.20 -18.95
CA GLN A 62 -14.86 11.75 -18.21
C GLN A 62 -13.90 12.91 -17.92
N ASP A 63 -13.69 13.83 -18.88
CA ASP A 63 -12.85 15.01 -18.69
C ASP A 63 -13.53 16.06 -17.80
N GLN A 64 -14.84 16.31 -17.95
CA GLN A 64 -15.62 17.14 -17.02
C GLN A 64 -15.67 16.53 -15.61
N SER A 65 -15.74 15.22 -15.51
CA SER A 65 -15.57 14.52 -14.22
C SER A 65 -14.18 14.74 -13.65
N ARG A 66 -13.14 14.79 -14.49
CA ARG A 66 -11.77 15.13 -14.07
C ARG A 66 -11.62 16.59 -13.63
N GLU A 67 -12.29 17.53 -14.27
CA GLU A 67 -12.30 18.95 -13.88
C GLU A 67 -13.14 19.21 -12.62
N ASN A 68 -14.29 18.57 -12.47
CA ASN A 68 -15.11 18.64 -11.25
C ASN A 68 -14.52 17.84 -10.07
N ILE A 69 -13.69 16.82 -10.33
CA ILE A 69 -12.95 16.05 -9.33
C ILE A 69 -11.84 16.88 -8.66
N ASN A 70 -11.44 18.03 -9.21
CA ASN A 70 -10.59 18.99 -8.50
C ASN A 70 -11.30 19.65 -7.30
N ILE A 71 -12.62 19.49 -7.15
CA ILE A 71 -13.42 19.99 -6.00
C ILE A 71 -13.79 18.87 -5.00
N TYR A 72 -13.81 17.60 -5.45
CA TYR A 72 -14.07 16.43 -4.60
C TYR A 72 -12.97 15.39 -4.82
N LYS A 73 -11.80 15.62 -4.18
CA LYS A 73 -10.69 14.65 -4.13
C LYS A 73 -10.98 13.54 -3.13
N ASP A 74 -11.97 12.72 -3.41
CA ASP A 74 -12.09 11.44 -2.76
C ASP A 74 -12.18 10.34 -3.83
N ASN A 75 -11.09 9.57 -3.94
CA ASN A 75 -10.98 8.29 -4.64
C ASN A 75 -10.90 8.30 -6.18
N VAL A 76 -10.00 9.08 -6.76
CA VAL A 76 -9.49 8.74 -8.10
C VAL A 76 -8.27 7.83 -7.92
N PHE A 77 -8.42 6.58 -8.32
CA PHE A 77 -7.36 5.58 -8.41
C PHE A 77 -6.22 6.09 -9.29
N CYS A 78 -5.22 6.70 -8.69
CA CYS A 78 -3.94 6.99 -9.33
C CYS A 78 -2.99 5.80 -9.08
N GLY A 79 -3.37 4.60 -9.50
CA GLY A 79 -2.47 3.44 -9.42
C GLY A 79 -1.52 3.40 -10.62
N ILE A 80 -0.38 2.74 -10.47
CA ILE A 80 0.53 2.46 -11.58
C ILE A 80 -0.21 1.57 -12.58
N ASP A 81 -0.33 2.02 -13.82
CA ASP A 81 -0.72 1.18 -14.94
C ASP A 81 0.32 1.33 -16.05
N LEU A 82 1.18 0.31 -16.19
CA LEU A 82 2.23 0.30 -17.19
C LEU A 82 1.74 -0.03 -18.60
N GLU A 83 0.49 -0.48 -18.74
CA GLU A 83 -0.14 -0.77 -20.03
C GLU A 83 -0.60 0.52 -20.73
N PHE A 84 -0.83 1.58 -19.97
CA PHE A 84 -1.24 2.88 -20.49
C PHE A 84 -0.11 3.89 -20.26
N GLU A 85 0.64 4.19 -21.31
CA GLU A 85 1.58 5.32 -21.34
C GLU A 85 0.79 6.62 -21.21
N THR A 86 0.50 7.04 -20.00
CA THR A 86 0.16 8.43 -19.78
C THR A 86 1.47 9.18 -19.60
N GLU A 87 1.84 10.03 -20.55
CA GLU A 87 2.84 11.10 -20.38
C GLU A 87 2.32 12.12 -19.34
N GLY A 88 1.68 11.64 -18.27
CA GLY A 88 1.17 12.46 -17.19
C GLY A 88 2.32 12.89 -16.30
N THR A 89 2.45 14.20 -16.12
CA THR A 89 3.25 14.77 -15.04
C THR A 89 2.84 14.16 -13.72
N SER A 90 3.81 13.69 -12.94
CA SER A 90 3.58 13.20 -11.58
C SER A 90 2.77 14.23 -10.77
N ILE A 91 1.64 13.82 -10.21
CA ILE A 91 0.76 14.70 -9.42
C ILE A 91 1.32 14.87 -8.01
N ALA A 92 2.09 13.89 -7.54
CA ALA A 92 2.68 13.94 -6.20
C ALA A 92 3.92 14.84 -6.15
N PRO A 93 4.14 15.49 -4.99
CA PRO A 93 5.37 16.20 -4.75
C PRO A 93 6.56 15.23 -4.71
N GLU A 94 7.70 15.69 -5.23
CA GLU A 94 8.95 14.94 -5.15
C GLU A 94 9.34 14.66 -3.68
N PRO A 95 9.83 13.46 -3.36
CA PRO A 95 10.22 13.09 -2.00
C PRO A 95 11.24 14.03 -1.36
N ALA A 96 12.15 14.61 -2.14
CA ALA A 96 13.15 15.58 -1.67
C ALA A 96 12.55 16.89 -1.11
N SER A 97 11.28 17.17 -1.37
CA SER A 97 10.59 18.38 -0.91
C SER A 97 9.87 18.23 0.44
N TYR A 98 9.97 17.07 1.08
CA TYR A 98 9.39 16.85 2.39
C TYR A 98 10.32 17.33 3.51
N GLU A 99 9.74 17.86 4.56
CA GLU A 99 10.44 18.35 5.75
C GLU A 99 10.00 17.59 6.99
N THR A 100 10.90 17.50 7.99
CA THR A 100 10.53 16.90 9.28
C THR A 100 9.59 17.85 10.02
N ALA A 101 8.31 17.47 10.12
CA ALA A 101 7.31 18.25 10.84
C ALA A 101 7.30 17.92 12.36
N TYR A 102 7.58 16.68 12.73
CA TYR A 102 7.59 16.27 14.14
C TYR A 102 8.52 15.10 14.40
N VAL A 103 9.10 15.06 15.59
CA VAL A 103 9.94 13.94 16.05
C VAL A 103 9.40 13.43 17.38
N THR A 104 9.12 12.15 17.45
CA THR A 104 8.81 11.45 18.71
C THR A 104 9.96 10.52 19.07
N SER A 105 10.19 10.27 20.36
CA SER A 105 11.24 9.37 20.86
C SER A 105 10.67 8.31 21.78
N HIS A 106 11.23 7.11 21.70
CA HIS A 106 11.03 5.99 22.60
C HIS A 106 12.24 5.82 23.51
N LYS A 107 12.17 4.88 24.45
CA LYS A 107 13.31 4.54 25.33
C LYS A 107 14.32 3.62 24.64
N GLN A 108 13.88 2.93 23.58
CA GLN A 108 14.69 2.02 22.76
C GLN A 108 14.33 2.20 21.27
N ALA A 109 14.94 1.39 20.41
CA ALA A 109 14.74 1.45 18.96
C ALA A 109 13.26 1.46 18.57
N CYS A 110 12.90 2.37 17.64
CA CYS A 110 11.57 2.42 17.04
C CYS A 110 11.57 1.58 15.78
N ARG A 111 10.74 0.53 15.72
CA ARG A 111 10.79 -0.46 14.65
C ARG A 111 9.48 -0.71 13.92
N ALA A 112 8.39 -0.13 14.38
CA ALA A 112 7.09 -0.25 13.74
C ALA A 112 6.41 1.10 13.64
N GLY A 113 5.63 1.29 12.58
CA GLY A 113 4.85 2.50 12.37
C GLY A 113 3.60 2.20 11.54
N ALA A 114 2.54 2.95 11.75
CA ALA A 114 1.31 2.83 10.97
C ALA A 114 0.59 4.17 10.89
N PHE A 115 -0.10 4.41 9.77
CA PHE A 115 -1.11 5.45 9.64
C PHE A 115 -2.50 4.85 9.76
N SER A 116 -3.43 5.61 10.33
CA SER A 116 -4.86 5.29 10.21
C SER A 116 -5.32 5.44 8.76
N HIS A 117 -6.41 4.78 8.42
CA HIS A 117 -6.94 4.77 7.06
C HIS A 117 -7.32 6.18 6.54
N ASP A 118 -7.76 7.06 7.42
CA ASP A 118 -8.07 8.46 7.15
C ASP A 118 -6.83 9.38 7.18
N GLY A 119 -5.67 8.86 7.57
CA GLY A 119 -4.42 9.62 7.69
C GLY A 119 -4.36 10.57 8.89
N GLN A 120 -5.34 10.53 9.82
CA GLN A 120 -5.40 11.47 10.95
C GLN A 120 -4.57 11.03 12.16
N LEU A 121 -4.33 9.74 12.29
CA LEU A 121 -3.55 9.18 13.39
C LEU A 121 -2.30 8.46 12.88
N VAL A 122 -1.27 8.51 13.70
CA VAL A 122 -0.02 7.76 13.50
C VAL A 122 0.25 6.93 14.75
N ALA A 123 0.65 5.68 14.57
CA ALA A 123 1.14 4.84 15.66
C ALA A 123 2.62 4.51 15.47
N THR A 124 3.38 4.47 16.54
CA THR A 124 4.79 4.04 16.56
C THR A 124 4.99 2.97 17.62
N GLY A 125 5.73 1.91 17.26
CA GLY A 125 6.05 0.77 18.14
C GLY A 125 7.55 0.63 18.33
N SER A 126 7.95 0.20 19.50
CA SER A 126 9.36 0.16 19.91
C SER A 126 9.75 -1.17 20.55
N VAL A 127 11.05 -1.40 20.60
CA VAL A 127 11.71 -2.47 21.37
C VAL A 127 11.46 -2.34 22.87
N ASP A 128 11.12 -1.13 23.36
CA ASP A 128 10.73 -0.89 24.76
C ASP A 128 9.32 -1.40 25.09
N ALA A 129 8.69 -2.18 24.21
CA ALA A 129 7.35 -2.74 24.33
C ALA A 129 6.23 -1.68 24.37
N SER A 130 6.53 -0.41 24.14
CA SER A 130 5.53 0.66 24.13
C SER A 130 5.03 0.97 22.73
N ILE A 131 3.76 1.40 22.66
CA ILE A 131 3.14 1.93 21.47
C ILE A 131 2.69 3.36 21.77
N LYS A 132 3.07 4.30 20.91
CA LYS A 132 2.59 5.68 20.98
C LYS A 132 1.61 5.95 19.85
N ILE A 133 0.50 6.60 20.16
CA ILE A 133 -0.48 7.07 19.19
C ILE A 133 -0.39 8.59 19.15
N LEU A 134 -0.24 9.14 17.96
CA LEU A 134 -0.04 10.55 17.70
C LEU A 134 -1.14 11.08 16.78
N ASP A 135 -1.49 12.32 16.99
CA ASP A 135 -2.46 13.07 16.21
C ASP A 135 -1.72 13.91 15.16
N VAL A 136 -2.07 13.72 13.88
CA VAL A 136 -1.38 14.38 12.74
C VAL A 136 -1.60 15.87 12.75
N GLU A 137 -2.83 16.34 13.01
CA GLU A 137 -3.16 17.77 13.06
C GLU A 137 -2.34 18.49 14.13
N ARG A 138 -2.23 17.89 15.33
CA ARG A 138 -1.40 18.44 16.43
C ARG A 138 0.10 18.43 16.10
N MET A 139 0.59 17.43 15.36
CA MET A 139 1.97 17.41 14.90
C MET A 139 2.25 18.56 13.93
N LEU A 140 1.35 18.80 12.97
CA LEU A 140 1.47 19.86 11.97
C LEU A 140 1.34 21.25 12.61
N ALA A 141 0.42 21.42 13.54
CA ALA A 141 0.22 22.68 14.26
C ALA A 141 1.46 23.06 15.08
N LYS A 142 2.14 22.08 15.70
CA LYS A 142 3.37 22.33 16.46
C LYS A 142 4.57 22.69 15.57
N SER A 143 4.54 22.32 14.31
CA SER A 143 5.56 22.60 13.30
C SER A 143 5.33 23.93 12.58
N ALA A 144 4.21 24.63 12.80
CA ALA A 144 3.92 25.91 12.16
C ALA A 144 4.85 27.03 12.71
N PRO A 145 5.39 27.92 11.87
CA PRO A 145 6.16 29.06 12.33
C PRO A 145 5.33 29.99 13.20
N GLU A 146 5.97 30.63 14.19
CA GLU A 146 5.32 31.48 15.22
C GLU A 146 4.67 32.78 14.70
N GLU A 147 4.77 33.08 13.42
CA GLU A 147 4.35 34.36 12.82
C GLU A 147 2.83 34.52 12.63
N THR A 148 2.03 33.52 12.94
CA THR A 148 0.57 33.64 12.94
C THR A 148 0.01 33.89 14.35
N GLU A 149 0.37 35.04 14.94
CA GLU A 149 -0.10 35.45 16.29
C GLU A 149 -1.56 35.89 16.39
N THR A 150 -2.37 35.69 15.37
CA THR A 150 -3.80 36.02 15.46
C THR A 150 -4.62 34.75 15.72
N GLY A 151 -4.75 34.37 17.00
CA GLY A 151 -5.70 33.33 17.39
C GLY A 151 -5.18 32.23 18.31
N ARG A 152 -4.27 32.53 19.23
CA ARG A 152 -3.99 31.61 20.36
C ARG A 152 -5.16 31.63 21.34
N GLY A 153 -6.28 31.03 20.92
CA GLY A 153 -7.31 30.54 21.80
C GLY A 153 -7.24 29.03 21.82
N GLU A 154 -7.00 28.49 23.02
CA GLU A 154 -7.06 27.10 23.41
C GLU A 154 -5.76 26.29 23.21
N GLN A 155 -5.29 25.75 24.33
CA GLN A 155 -4.15 24.87 24.50
C GLN A 155 -4.22 23.69 23.52
N GLN A 156 -3.47 23.78 22.41
CA GLN A 156 -3.28 22.62 21.53
C GLN A 156 -2.60 21.52 22.34
N GLY A 157 -3.29 20.42 22.57
CA GLY A 157 -2.81 19.30 23.38
C GLY A 157 -1.52 18.70 22.78
N HIS A 158 -0.81 17.91 23.57
CA HIS A 158 0.43 17.24 23.13
C HIS A 158 0.13 16.33 21.92
N PRO A 159 1.00 16.29 20.88
CA PRO A 159 0.82 15.41 19.70
C PRO A 159 0.68 13.93 20.03
N VAL A 160 1.43 13.42 21.03
CA VAL A 160 1.23 12.06 21.55
C VAL A 160 -0.03 12.07 22.40
N ILE A 161 -1.10 11.50 21.87
CA ILE A 161 -2.39 11.41 22.56
C ILE A 161 -2.48 10.21 23.50
N ARG A 162 -1.69 9.14 23.23
CA ARG A 162 -1.64 7.93 24.05
C ARG A 162 -0.29 7.25 24.04
N THR A 163 0.00 6.55 25.13
CA THR A 163 1.09 5.55 25.18
C THR A 163 0.52 4.27 25.81
N LEU A 164 0.65 3.16 25.12
CA LEU A 164 0.18 1.84 25.52
C LEU A 164 1.38 1.01 25.99
N TYR A 165 1.25 0.32 27.12
CA TYR A 165 2.26 -0.53 27.75
C TYR A 165 1.63 -1.88 28.11
N ASP A 166 1.28 -2.69 27.14
CA ASP A 166 0.62 -3.97 27.38
C ASP A 166 1.44 -5.17 26.87
N HIS A 167 2.32 -4.96 25.88
CA HIS A 167 3.30 -5.94 25.44
C HIS A 167 4.42 -6.12 26.46
N THR A 168 5.03 -7.30 26.47
CA THR A 168 6.16 -7.65 27.35
C THR A 168 7.50 -7.68 26.63
N ASP A 169 7.49 -7.61 25.29
CA ASP A 169 8.67 -7.60 24.43
C ASP A 169 8.45 -6.67 23.23
N GLU A 170 9.43 -6.55 22.36
CA GLU A 170 9.47 -5.70 21.17
C GLU A 170 8.18 -5.72 20.38
N VAL A 171 7.65 -4.53 20.06
CA VAL A 171 6.57 -4.34 19.10
C VAL A 171 7.18 -4.35 17.71
N SER A 172 6.92 -5.42 16.95
CA SER A 172 7.51 -5.68 15.63
C SER A 172 6.70 -5.10 14.49
N PHE A 173 5.39 -4.97 14.64
CA PHE A 173 4.50 -4.50 13.60
C PHE A 173 3.25 -3.82 14.14
N LEU A 174 2.73 -2.86 13.38
CA LEU A 174 1.51 -2.11 13.69
C LEU A 174 0.66 -1.97 12.43
N GLU A 175 -0.64 -2.10 12.55
CA GLU A 175 -1.60 -1.75 11.51
C GLU A 175 -2.94 -1.31 12.11
N PHE A 176 -3.53 -0.23 11.57
CA PHE A 176 -4.87 0.18 11.95
C PHE A 176 -5.90 -0.66 11.21
N HIS A 177 -7.00 -0.94 11.89
CA HIS A 177 -8.13 -1.63 11.28
C HIS A 177 -8.75 -0.77 10.16
N PRO A 178 -9.14 -1.36 9.01
CA PRO A 178 -9.59 -0.60 7.84
C PRO A 178 -10.89 0.19 8.06
N LYS A 179 -11.72 -0.19 9.03
CA LYS A 179 -13.05 0.41 9.24
C LYS A 179 -13.31 0.86 10.68
N GLU A 180 -12.75 0.17 11.66
CA GLU A 180 -13.03 0.41 13.08
C GLU A 180 -11.87 1.15 13.74
N PRO A 181 -12.12 1.89 14.83
CA PRO A 181 -11.08 2.56 15.58
C PRO A 181 -10.28 1.56 16.44
N VAL A 182 -9.64 0.60 15.79
CA VAL A 182 -8.85 -0.46 16.40
C VAL A 182 -7.44 -0.43 15.82
N LEU A 183 -6.44 -0.56 16.70
CA LEU A 183 -5.04 -0.73 16.34
C LEU A 183 -4.62 -2.16 16.67
N ALA A 184 -4.08 -2.89 15.68
CA ALA A 184 -3.43 -4.17 15.88
C ALA A 184 -1.93 -3.98 16.05
N SER A 185 -1.34 -4.74 16.96
CA SER A 185 0.10 -4.79 17.17
C SER A 185 0.59 -6.22 17.28
N GLY A 186 1.64 -6.55 16.53
CA GLY A 186 2.39 -7.80 16.66
C GLY A 186 3.63 -7.58 17.49
N SER A 187 4.01 -8.57 18.28
CA SER A 187 5.19 -8.48 19.16
C SER A 187 6.00 -9.78 19.19
N ARG A 188 7.24 -9.65 19.60
CA ARG A 188 8.12 -10.78 19.91
C ARG A 188 7.68 -11.58 21.12
N ASP A 189 6.75 -11.05 21.94
CA ASP A 189 6.09 -11.78 23.02
C ASP A 189 5.13 -12.88 22.54
N CYS A 190 5.14 -13.20 21.25
CA CYS A 190 4.29 -14.20 20.59
C CYS A 190 2.80 -13.86 20.61
N THR A 191 2.45 -12.59 20.76
CA THR A 191 1.05 -12.15 20.75
C THR A 191 0.76 -11.12 19.69
N VAL A 192 -0.48 -11.15 19.19
CA VAL A 192 -1.10 -10.02 18.49
C VAL A 192 -2.16 -9.42 19.41
N LYS A 193 -2.08 -8.13 19.64
CA LYS A 193 -2.99 -7.40 20.53
C LYS A 193 -3.80 -6.37 19.76
N LEU A 194 -5.11 -6.34 20.02
CA LEU A 194 -6.04 -5.37 19.44
C LEU A 194 -6.44 -4.34 20.49
N PHE A 195 -6.18 -3.07 20.20
CA PHE A 195 -6.45 -1.94 21.08
C PHE A 195 -7.61 -1.11 20.51
N ASP A 196 -8.66 -0.93 21.31
CA ASP A 196 -9.73 0.03 21.02
C ASP A 196 -9.19 1.45 21.25
N ILE A 197 -9.11 2.24 20.18
CA ILE A 197 -8.61 3.61 20.21
C ILE A 197 -9.73 4.65 20.30
N SER A 198 -11.00 4.25 20.31
CA SER A 198 -12.13 5.15 20.48
C SER A 198 -12.17 5.78 21.88
N LYS A 199 -11.76 5.00 22.89
CA LYS A 199 -11.82 5.40 24.31
C LYS A 199 -10.47 5.83 24.84
N ALA A 200 -10.34 7.08 25.27
CA ALA A 200 -9.07 7.65 25.75
C ALA A 200 -8.49 6.97 27.00
N SER A 201 -9.32 6.35 27.84
CA SER A 201 -8.93 5.74 29.12
C SER A 201 -8.37 4.33 28.98
N VAL A 202 -8.60 3.64 27.86
CA VAL A 202 -8.22 2.23 27.67
C VAL A 202 -6.73 2.16 27.29
N LYS A 203 -5.94 1.47 28.13
CA LYS A 203 -4.50 1.26 27.93
C LYS A 203 -4.15 -0.21 27.66
N LYS A 204 -5.12 -1.12 27.82
CA LYS A 204 -4.94 -2.57 27.61
C LYS A 204 -5.65 -3.02 26.35
N ALA A 205 -5.12 -4.06 25.73
CA ALA A 205 -5.78 -4.70 24.61
C ALA A 205 -7.15 -5.26 25.02
N HIS A 206 -8.15 -5.06 24.19
CA HIS A 206 -9.46 -5.67 24.37
C HIS A 206 -9.49 -7.13 23.88
N LYS A 207 -8.54 -7.48 22.99
CA LYS A 207 -8.38 -8.82 22.46
C LYS A 207 -6.91 -9.18 22.30
N VAL A 208 -6.56 -10.42 22.64
CA VAL A 208 -5.22 -10.96 22.51
C VAL A 208 -5.29 -12.28 21.74
N LEU A 209 -4.53 -12.36 20.65
CA LEU A 209 -4.34 -13.59 19.89
C LEU A 209 -2.94 -14.11 20.20
N THR A 210 -2.84 -15.31 20.71
CA THR A 210 -1.56 -15.92 21.09
C THR A 210 -1.08 -16.85 20.00
N ASP A 211 0.17 -16.71 19.61
CA ASP A 211 0.88 -17.59 18.69
C ASP A 211 1.96 -18.40 19.40
N CYS A 212 2.53 -19.39 18.72
CA CYS A 212 3.62 -20.19 19.27
C CYS A 212 5.01 -19.62 19.03
N GLN A 213 5.13 -18.59 18.17
CA GLN A 213 6.40 -17.95 17.79
C GLN A 213 6.24 -16.44 17.72
N ALA A 214 7.37 -15.74 17.76
CA ALA A 214 7.40 -14.29 17.67
C ALA A 214 6.72 -13.79 16.41
N VAL A 215 5.83 -12.80 16.57
CA VAL A 215 5.11 -12.18 15.45
C VAL A 215 6.06 -11.21 14.76
N ARG A 216 6.21 -11.35 13.43
CA ARG A 216 7.04 -10.47 12.60
C ARG A 216 6.24 -9.44 11.83
N CYS A 217 5.11 -9.86 11.30
CA CYS A 217 4.26 -9.02 10.46
C CYS A 217 2.79 -9.44 10.60
N LEU A 218 1.91 -8.51 10.31
CA LEU A 218 0.47 -8.76 10.26
C LEU A 218 -0.18 -7.86 9.22
N THR A 219 -1.35 -8.23 8.75
CA THR A 219 -2.15 -7.37 7.89
C THR A 219 -3.62 -7.73 8.00
N PHE A 220 -4.47 -6.71 8.08
CA PHE A 220 -5.91 -6.89 8.04
C PHE A 220 -6.38 -7.26 6.63
N HIS A 221 -7.34 -8.13 6.55
CA HIS A 221 -8.16 -8.27 5.36
C HIS A 221 -8.94 -6.97 5.13
N PRO A 222 -9.15 -6.48 3.89
CA PRO A 222 -9.83 -5.21 3.63
C PRO A 222 -11.24 -5.09 4.19
N THR A 223 -11.93 -6.22 4.49
CA THR A 223 -13.23 -6.18 5.20
C THR A 223 -13.10 -5.88 6.68
N GLY A 224 -11.96 -6.17 7.29
CA GLY A 224 -11.69 -6.06 8.72
C GLY A 224 -11.95 -7.32 9.53
N ASP A 225 -12.63 -8.33 8.98
CA ASP A 225 -13.04 -9.52 9.73
C ASP A 225 -11.89 -10.52 9.97
N TYR A 226 -10.88 -10.53 9.10
CA TYR A 226 -9.76 -11.44 9.14
C TYR A 226 -8.43 -10.71 9.19
N MET A 227 -7.41 -11.38 9.70
CA MET A 227 -6.05 -10.86 9.76
C MET A 227 -5.05 -11.98 9.44
N ALA A 228 -4.16 -11.75 8.48
CA ALA A 228 -3.05 -12.65 8.21
C ALA A 228 -1.84 -12.24 9.06
N VAL A 229 -1.17 -13.23 9.62
CA VAL A 229 -0.03 -13.06 10.54
C VAL A 229 1.13 -13.94 10.07
N GLY A 230 2.30 -13.33 9.94
CA GLY A 230 3.58 -13.98 9.73
C GLY A 230 4.42 -13.96 11.00
N THR A 231 5.04 -15.10 11.31
CA THR A 231 5.82 -15.30 12.52
C THR A 231 7.20 -15.86 12.20
N ASP A 232 8.00 -16.11 13.21
CA ASP A 232 9.26 -16.85 13.08
C ASP A 232 9.06 -18.31 12.62
N HIS A 233 7.83 -18.73 12.44
CA HIS A 233 7.47 -19.99 11.82
C HIS A 233 7.27 -19.83 10.31
N ASN A 234 7.41 -20.91 9.57
CA ASN A 234 7.23 -20.94 8.11
C ASN A 234 5.77 -20.93 7.62
N VAL A 235 4.82 -21.02 8.54
CA VAL A 235 3.36 -21.11 8.24
C VAL A 235 2.71 -19.75 8.42
N VAL A 236 1.99 -19.31 7.39
CA VAL A 236 1.12 -18.13 7.49
C VAL A 236 -0.17 -18.52 8.20
N ARG A 237 -0.57 -17.73 9.16
CA ARG A 237 -1.82 -17.91 9.93
C ARG A 237 -2.81 -16.81 9.60
N VAL A 238 -4.04 -17.20 9.41
CA VAL A 238 -5.16 -16.26 9.21
C VAL A 238 -6.09 -16.41 10.40
N TYR A 239 -6.27 -15.32 11.12
CA TYR A 239 -7.17 -15.26 12.28
C TYR A 239 -8.48 -14.60 11.91
N ASP A 240 -9.58 -15.23 12.29
CA ASP A 240 -10.88 -14.57 12.37
C ASP A 240 -10.88 -13.69 13.63
N ILE A 241 -11.07 -12.38 13.43
CA ILE A 241 -11.00 -11.42 14.52
C ILE A 241 -12.18 -11.59 15.48
N ASN A 242 -13.35 -11.96 15.00
CA ASN A 242 -14.54 -12.11 15.82
C ASN A 242 -14.47 -13.36 16.72
N THR A 243 -14.15 -14.50 16.12
CA THR A 243 -14.14 -15.81 16.80
C THR A 243 -12.80 -16.17 17.44
N SER A 244 -11.71 -15.50 17.05
CA SER A 244 -10.31 -15.83 17.39
C SER A 244 -9.85 -17.19 16.86
N GLN A 245 -10.55 -17.76 15.90
CA GLN A 245 -10.13 -18.99 15.25
C GLN A 245 -8.93 -18.73 14.33
N CYS A 246 -8.00 -19.68 14.34
CA CYS A 246 -6.81 -19.64 13.48
C CYS A 246 -6.96 -20.63 12.33
N PHE A 247 -6.76 -20.16 11.12
CA PHE A 247 -6.75 -20.96 9.91
C PHE A 247 -5.35 -20.97 9.30
N VAL A 248 -4.99 -22.12 8.73
CA VAL A 248 -3.74 -22.29 7.97
C VAL A 248 -4.04 -22.91 6.63
N SER A 249 -3.14 -22.72 5.65
CA SER A 249 -3.30 -23.37 4.34
C SER A 249 -3.44 -24.89 4.50
N PRO A 250 -4.40 -25.51 3.79
CA PRO A 250 -4.64 -26.95 3.88
C PRO A 250 -3.50 -27.79 3.29
N ILE A 251 -2.59 -27.18 2.51
CA ILE A 251 -1.53 -27.88 1.81
C ILE A 251 -0.17 -27.50 2.43
N ALA A 252 0.38 -28.38 3.26
CA ALA A 252 1.64 -28.15 3.96
C ALA A 252 2.84 -27.89 3.02
N SER A 253 2.88 -28.54 1.85
CA SER A 253 3.96 -28.36 0.86
C SER A 253 3.94 -26.98 0.18
N GLN A 254 2.88 -26.22 0.31
CA GLN A 254 2.79 -24.86 -0.20
C GLN A 254 3.33 -23.80 0.77
N GLN A 255 3.60 -24.17 2.02
CA GLN A 255 4.15 -23.25 3.00
C GLN A 255 5.58 -22.79 2.62
N HIS A 256 6.05 -21.74 3.27
CA HIS A 256 7.44 -21.32 3.14
C HIS A 256 8.39 -22.35 3.78
N ASN A 257 9.66 -22.27 3.44
CA ASN A 257 10.69 -23.13 4.04
C ASN A 257 11.38 -22.47 5.25
N SER A 258 11.11 -21.20 5.52
CA SER A 258 11.66 -20.43 6.62
C SER A 258 10.67 -19.40 7.14
N SER A 259 11.06 -18.59 8.14
CA SER A 259 10.22 -17.56 8.76
C SER A 259 9.58 -16.61 7.74
N VAL A 260 8.35 -16.22 8.00
CA VAL A 260 7.61 -15.24 7.20
C VAL A 260 7.98 -13.84 7.67
N THR A 261 8.61 -13.05 6.80
CA THR A 261 9.12 -11.70 7.12
C THR A 261 8.10 -10.61 6.93
N CYS A 262 7.24 -10.76 5.92
CA CYS A 262 6.23 -9.77 5.57
C CYS A 262 4.98 -10.44 4.99
N VAL A 263 3.85 -9.80 5.21
CA VAL A 263 2.54 -10.20 4.68
C VAL A 263 1.73 -8.95 4.32
N LYS A 264 1.02 -8.97 3.20
CA LYS A 264 0.13 -7.88 2.81
C LYS A 264 -1.05 -8.41 2.01
N TYR A 265 -2.27 -7.94 2.32
CA TYR A 265 -3.45 -8.16 1.50
C TYR A 265 -3.49 -7.19 0.32
N ALA A 266 -4.00 -7.67 -0.81
CA ALA A 266 -4.36 -6.81 -1.92
C ALA A 266 -5.66 -6.04 -1.59
N SER A 267 -5.77 -4.81 -2.11
CA SER A 267 -6.93 -3.93 -1.89
C SER A 267 -8.26 -4.55 -2.33
N ASN A 268 -8.23 -5.45 -3.34
CA ASN A 268 -9.40 -6.15 -3.85
C ASN A 268 -9.86 -7.33 -2.95
N ALA A 269 -9.20 -7.58 -1.82
CA ALA A 269 -9.51 -8.65 -0.87
C ALA A 269 -9.46 -10.09 -1.42
N LYS A 270 -8.96 -10.30 -2.64
CA LYS A 270 -8.91 -11.63 -3.26
C LYS A 270 -7.61 -12.37 -3.00
N LEU A 271 -6.53 -11.62 -2.84
CA LEU A 271 -5.17 -12.15 -2.75
C LEU A 271 -4.45 -11.57 -1.53
N TYR A 272 -3.48 -12.33 -1.03
CA TYR A 272 -2.43 -11.78 -0.17
C TYR A 272 -1.07 -12.32 -0.60
N ALA A 273 -0.04 -11.52 -0.35
CA ALA A 273 1.34 -11.87 -0.64
C ALA A 273 2.13 -12.04 0.64
N THR A 274 3.08 -12.95 0.63
CA THR A 274 4.03 -13.16 1.74
C THR A 274 5.44 -13.23 1.22
N GLY A 275 6.38 -12.65 1.95
CA GLY A 275 7.81 -12.83 1.74
C GLY A 275 8.43 -13.58 2.91
N SER A 276 9.53 -14.25 2.65
CA SER A 276 10.19 -15.11 3.64
C SER A 276 11.72 -14.96 3.63
N LEU A 277 12.33 -15.41 4.72
CA LEU A 277 13.79 -15.59 4.82
C LEU A 277 14.32 -16.63 3.82
N ASP A 278 13.47 -17.48 3.25
CA ASP A 278 13.86 -18.44 2.21
C ASP A 278 14.10 -17.81 0.83
N GLY A 279 13.94 -16.49 0.72
CA GLY A 279 14.12 -15.75 -0.53
C GLY A 279 12.96 -15.87 -1.51
N THR A 280 11.84 -16.47 -1.12
CA THR A 280 10.65 -16.62 -1.95
C THR A 280 9.57 -15.60 -1.60
N ILE A 281 8.79 -15.24 -2.62
CA ILE A 281 7.53 -14.53 -2.45
C ILE A 281 6.41 -15.46 -2.89
N LYS A 282 5.38 -15.60 -2.10
CA LYS A 282 4.21 -16.42 -2.43
C LYS A 282 2.94 -15.58 -2.47
N ILE A 283 2.12 -15.87 -3.46
CA ILE A 283 0.80 -15.26 -3.63
C ILE A 283 -0.25 -16.30 -3.27
N TRP A 284 -1.17 -15.90 -2.45
CA TRP A 284 -2.21 -16.77 -1.89
C TRP A 284 -3.59 -16.28 -2.28
N ASP A 285 -4.48 -17.21 -2.54
CA ASP A 285 -5.90 -16.93 -2.64
C ASP A 285 -6.49 -16.74 -1.25
N ALA A 286 -7.09 -15.59 -1.00
CA ALA A 286 -7.60 -15.21 0.32
C ALA A 286 -8.78 -16.08 0.79
N ILE A 287 -9.51 -16.70 -0.15
CA ILE A 287 -10.70 -17.51 0.17
C ILE A 287 -10.32 -18.96 0.46
N SER A 288 -9.52 -19.57 -0.42
CA SER A 288 -9.16 -21.00 -0.28
C SER A 288 -7.93 -21.24 0.58
N GLY A 289 -7.13 -20.19 0.86
CA GLY A 289 -5.86 -20.30 1.56
C GLY A 289 -4.79 -21.09 0.79
N ARG A 290 -4.96 -21.28 -0.52
CA ARG A 290 -3.99 -21.97 -1.38
C ARG A 290 -2.98 -21.02 -1.98
N CYS A 291 -1.74 -21.45 -2.06
CA CYS A 291 -0.73 -20.74 -2.82
C CYS A 291 -1.03 -20.92 -4.32
N ILE A 292 -1.24 -19.81 -5.01
CA ILE A 292 -1.54 -19.77 -6.45
C ILE A 292 -0.29 -19.47 -7.28
N ASN A 293 0.70 -18.81 -6.68
CA ASN A 293 1.93 -18.45 -7.38
C ASN A 293 3.12 -18.36 -6.41
N THR A 294 4.32 -18.68 -6.91
CA THR A 294 5.57 -18.56 -6.14
C THR A 294 6.63 -17.93 -7.02
N PHE A 295 7.24 -16.88 -6.52
CA PHE A 295 8.43 -16.26 -7.12
C PHE A 295 9.66 -16.85 -6.42
N ASP A 296 10.24 -17.87 -7.04
CA ASP A 296 11.45 -18.49 -6.53
C ASP A 296 12.64 -17.57 -6.75
N LYS A 297 13.48 -17.43 -5.71
CA LYS A 297 14.67 -16.57 -5.76
C LYS A 297 14.35 -15.14 -6.22
N ALA A 298 13.26 -14.57 -5.71
CA ALA A 298 12.79 -13.22 -6.09
C ALA A 298 13.90 -12.16 -5.97
N HIS A 299 14.77 -12.29 -4.96
CA HIS A 299 15.93 -11.44 -4.71
C HIS A 299 17.25 -12.27 -4.78
N ASP A 300 17.43 -13.06 -5.84
CA ASP A 300 18.61 -13.92 -6.08
C ASP A 300 18.93 -14.85 -4.90
N GLY A 301 17.91 -15.23 -4.12
CA GLY A 301 18.00 -16.06 -2.93
C GLY A 301 18.30 -15.29 -1.64
N ALA A 302 18.41 -13.95 -1.69
CA ALA A 302 18.46 -13.13 -0.50
C ALA A 302 17.07 -13.05 0.17
N GLU A 303 17.06 -12.79 1.47
CA GLU A 303 15.85 -12.65 2.27
C GLU A 303 14.94 -11.54 1.70
N VAL A 304 13.64 -11.81 1.60
CA VAL A 304 12.63 -10.82 1.23
C VAL A 304 12.28 -10.00 2.47
N CYS A 305 12.40 -8.68 2.38
CA CYS A 305 12.18 -7.76 3.51
C CYS A 305 10.76 -7.21 3.55
N SER A 306 10.19 -6.85 2.39
CA SER A 306 8.83 -6.33 2.31
C SER A 306 8.13 -6.69 1.02
N VAL A 307 6.79 -6.68 1.07
CA VAL A 307 5.91 -6.78 -0.10
C VAL A 307 4.79 -5.75 0.03
N ALA A 308 4.41 -5.12 -1.09
CA ALA A 308 3.29 -4.19 -1.16
C ALA A 308 2.58 -4.32 -2.50
N PHE A 309 1.25 -4.40 -2.51
CA PHE A 309 0.47 -4.37 -3.73
C PHE A 309 0.26 -2.94 -4.21
N THR A 310 0.15 -2.77 -5.52
CA THR A 310 -0.42 -1.56 -6.09
C THR A 310 -1.93 -1.50 -5.84
N SER A 311 -2.50 -0.31 -5.82
CA SER A 311 -3.94 -0.09 -5.56
C SER A 311 -4.83 -0.81 -6.56
N ASN A 312 -4.39 -0.95 -7.82
CA ASN A 312 -5.10 -1.70 -8.86
C ASN A 312 -4.97 -3.22 -8.72
N GLY A 313 -4.08 -3.71 -7.84
CA GLY A 313 -3.83 -5.13 -7.62
C GLY A 313 -3.21 -5.87 -8.80
N LYS A 314 -2.64 -5.18 -9.80
CA LYS A 314 -1.94 -5.79 -10.95
C LYS A 314 -0.49 -6.10 -10.65
N TYR A 315 0.15 -5.29 -9.81
CA TYR A 315 1.59 -5.36 -9.53
C TYR A 315 1.89 -5.56 -8.05
N LEU A 316 3.06 -6.10 -7.79
CA LEU A 316 3.62 -6.29 -6.45
C LEU A 316 5.00 -5.64 -6.38
N LEU A 317 5.21 -4.78 -5.42
CA LEU A 317 6.53 -4.24 -5.06
C LEU A 317 7.16 -5.16 -4.01
N SER A 318 8.44 -5.45 -4.14
CA SER A 318 9.19 -6.19 -3.12
C SER A 318 10.55 -5.56 -2.86
N SER A 319 11.06 -5.69 -1.65
CA SER A 319 12.44 -5.38 -1.29
C SER A 319 13.13 -6.59 -0.69
N GLY A 320 14.43 -6.69 -0.90
CA GLY A 320 15.26 -7.77 -0.37
C GLY A 320 16.55 -7.26 0.25
N LYS A 321 17.26 -8.13 0.97
CA LYS A 321 18.58 -7.84 1.53
C LYS A 321 19.69 -7.69 0.46
N ASP A 322 19.36 -7.92 -0.81
CA ASP A 322 20.20 -7.60 -1.97
C ASP A 322 20.23 -6.09 -2.30
N SER A 323 19.60 -5.24 -1.47
CA SER A 323 19.44 -3.79 -1.69
C SER A 323 18.67 -3.44 -2.96
N LEU A 324 17.95 -4.39 -3.54
CA LEU A 324 17.11 -4.17 -4.71
C LEU A 324 15.65 -4.04 -4.28
N VAL A 325 14.97 -3.17 -5.01
CA VAL A 325 13.51 -3.08 -4.98
C VAL A 325 13.00 -3.49 -6.36
N LYS A 326 12.05 -4.40 -6.42
CA LYS A 326 11.56 -4.97 -7.68
C LYS A 326 10.06 -4.83 -7.79
N LEU A 327 9.58 -4.50 -8.99
CA LEU A 327 8.16 -4.47 -9.34
C LEU A 327 7.83 -5.68 -10.20
N TRP A 328 6.86 -6.46 -9.75
CA TRP A 328 6.45 -7.71 -10.37
C TRP A 328 5.06 -7.58 -10.94
N GLU A 329 4.84 -8.14 -12.11
CA GLU A 329 3.51 -8.33 -12.66
C GLU A 329 2.93 -9.66 -12.17
N LEU A 330 1.74 -9.62 -11.58
CA LEU A 330 1.11 -10.80 -10.99
C LEU A 330 0.60 -11.79 -12.04
N SER A 331 0.15 -11.30 -13.20
CA SER A 331 -0.41 -12.12 -14.27
C SER A 331 0.64 -13.00 -14.95
N THR A 332 1.85 -12.47 -15.18
CA THR A 332 2.94 -13.15 -15.89
C THR A 332 4.03 -13.65 -14.96
N SER A 333 4.01 -13.24 -13.68
CA SER A 333 5.05 -13.56 -12.69
C SER A 333 6.44 -13.04 -13.07
N ARG A 334 6.51 -11.99 -13.88
CA ARG A 334 7.78 -11.40 -14.34
C ARG A 334 8.14 -10.16 -13.53
N CYS A 335 9.43 -9.98 -13.30
CA CYS A 335 9.97 -8.73 -12.84
C CYS A 335 9.95 -7.73 -14.00
N LEU A 336 9.19 -6.67 -13.88
CA LEU A 336 9.08 -5.62 -14.90
C LEU A 336 10.15 -4.55 -14.71
N ILE A 337 10.34 -4.11 -13.46
CA ILE A 337 11.25 -3.03 -13.10
C ILE A 337 12.09 -3.46 -11.90
N ALA A 338 13.40 -3.16 -11.96
CA ALA A 338 14.30 -3.25 -10.83
C ALA A 338 14.83 -1.85 -10.51
N TYR A 339 14.50 -1.34 -9.33
CA TYR A 339 14.97 -0.06 -8.83
C TYR A 339 16.33 -0.28 -8.18
N THR A 340 17.37 0.30 -8.75
CA THR A 340 18.76 0.08 -8.36
C THR A 340 19.40 1.36 -7.79
N GLY A 341 20.57 1.18 -7.16
CA GLY A 341 21.36 2.31 -6.65
C GLY A 341 21.03 2.70 -5.20
N ALA A 342 20.25 1.91 -4.48
CA ALA A 342 20.24 1.91 -3.03
C ALA A 342 21.33 0.96 -2.53
N GLY A 343 21.99 1.31 -1.41
CA GLY A 343 23.03 0.50 -0.82
C GLY A 343 24.39 0.61 -1.54
N THR A 344 25.34 1.26 -0.90
CA THR A 344 26.70 1.40 -1.41
C THR A 344 27.47 0.06 -1.44
N THR A 345 27.04 -0.95 -0.65
CA THR A 345 27.68 -2.24 -0.51
C THR A 345 26.96 -3.38 -1.23
N GLY A 346 25.79 -3.11 -1.86
CA GLY A 346 24.97 -4.13 -2.53
C GLY A 346 24.34 -5.17 -1.60
N LYS A 347 24.46 -5.02 -0.27
CA LYS A 347 23.82 -5.86 0.75
C LYS A 347 23.36 -5.00 1.90
N GLN A 348 22.20 -5.34 2.46
CA GLN A 348 21.71 -4.76 3.71
C GLN A 348 21.82 -5.77 4.84
N GLU A 349 22.23 -5.31 6.02
CA GLU A 349 22.29 -6.15 7.21
C GLU A 349 20.89 -6.36 7.79
N HIS A 350 20.05 -5.37 7.63
CA HIS A 350 18.76 -5.31 8.29
C HIS A 350 17.58 -5.33 7.30
N ASN A 351 16.43 -5.77 7.79
CA ASN A 351 15.19 -5.72 7.03
C ASN A 351 14.72 -4.29 6.91
N THR A 352 14.55 -3.83 5.66
CA THR A 352 14.09 -2.48 5.33
C THR A 352 12.95 -2.58 4.33
N GLN A 353 11.93 -1.76 4.52
CA GLN A 353 10.75 -1.79 3.67
C GLN A 353 10.88 -0.84 2.50
N ALA A 354 10.39 -1.28 1.33
CA ALA A 354 10.08 -0.42 0.21
C ALA A 354 8.58 -0.15 0.17
N ILE A 355 8.22 1.09 -0.08
CA ILE A 355 6.81 1.53 -0.15
C ILE A 355 6.56 2.41 -1.36
N PHE A 356 5.30 2.49 -1.76
CA PHE A 356 4.83 3.55 -2.65
C PHE A 356 4.44 4.79 -1.85
N ASN A 357 4.48 5.95 -2.50
CA ASN A 357 3.79 7.13 -1.98
C ASN A 357 2.26 6.99 -2.20
N HIS A 358 1.45 7.93 -1.69
CA HIS A 358 -0.03 7.86 -1.75
C HIS A 358 -0.63 7.87 -3.16
N THR A 359 0.11 8.35 -4.17
CA THR A 359 -0.32 8.36 -5.58
C THR A 359 0.30 7.23 -6.41
N GLU A 360 1.21 6.46 -5.81
CA GLU A 360 2.04 5.44 -6.48
C GLU A 360 2.98 5.98 -7.58
N ASP A 361 3.19 7.29 -7.65
CA ASP A 361 4.14 7.89 -8.60
C ASP A 361 5.61 7.61 -8.25
N TYR A 362 5.87 7.41 -6.95
CA TYR A 362 7.22 7.22 -6.43
C TYR A 362 7.34 5.97 -5.56
N VAL A 363 8.48 5.30 -5.72
CA VAL A 363 8.94 4.24 -4.82
C VAL A 363 9.95 4.83 -3.85
N LEU A 364 9.77 4.54 -2.56
CA LEU A 364 10.59 5.05 -1.47
C LEU A 364 11.28 3.88 -0.75
N PHE A 365 12.58 4.00 -0.51
CA PHE A 365 13.37 2.99 0.16
C PHE A 365 14.50 3.63 0.99
N PRO A 366 14.54 3.44 2.31
CA PRO A 366 15.61 3.94 3.14
C PRO A 366 16.90 3.14 2.89
N ASP A 367 18.00 3.85 2.66
CA ASP A 367 19.33 3.27 2.60
C ASP A 367 19.94 3.18 4.01
N GLU A 368 20.32 1.98 4.39
CA GLU A 368 20.84 1.71 5.73
C GLU A 368 22.21 2.37 5.98
N ALA A 369 23.07 2.33 4.98
CA ALA A 369 24.46 2.81 5.13
C ALA A 369 24.56 4.33 5.23
N THR A 370 23.75 5.05 4.45
CA THR A 370 23.80 6.52 4.38
C THR A 370 22.73 7.21 5.21
N THR A 371 21.79 6.44 5.78
CA THR A 371 20.58 6.96 6.46
C THR A 371 19.82 7.97 5.61
N SER A 372 19.85 7.79 4.30
CA SER A 372 19.15 8.62 3.33
C SER A 372 17.97 7.88 2.72
N LEU A 373 17.00 8.62 2.21
CA LEU A 373 15.89 8.09 1.46
C LEU A 373 16.28 8.05 -0.02
N CYS A 374 16.33 6.84 -0.58
CA CYS A 374 16.35 6.63 -2.01
C CYS A 374 14.91 6.67 -2.54
N SER A 375 14.71 7.35 -3.64
CA SER A 375 13.43 7.42 -4.32
C SER A 375 13.60 7.30 -5.82
N TRP A 376 12.61 6.69 -6.46
CA TRP A 376 12.56 6.50 -7.91
C TRP A 376 11.16 6.82 -8.41
N ASN A 377 11.09 7.27 -9.65
CA ASN A 377 9.84 7.26 -10.37
C ASN A 377 9.40 5.81 -10.56
N SER A 378 8.17 5.49 -10.19
CA SER A 378 7.67 4.13 -10.17
C SER A 378 7.55 3.47 -11.54
N ARG A 379 7.40 4.27 -12.60
CA ARG A 379 7.14 3.79 -13.96
C ARG A 379 8.39 3.55 -14.78
N ASN A 380 9.40 4.41 -14.64
CA ASN A 380 10.62 4.37 -15.48
C ASN A 380 11.90 4.10 -14.68
N ALA A 381 11.80 3.87 -13.37
CA ALA A 381 12.91 3.66 -12.45
C ALA A 381 13.96 4.80 -12.44
N SER A 382 13.64 5.97 -12.96
CA SER A 382 14.55 7.11 -12.86
C SER A 382 14.73 7.48 -11.40
N ARG A 383 16.00 7.53 -10.97
CA ARG A 383 16.35 7.87 -9.59
C ARG A 383 16.20 9.35 -9.37
N LEU A 384 15.57 9.73 -8.28
CA LEU A 384 15.42 11.11 -7.84
C LEU A 384 16.56 11.52 -6.88
N HIS A 385 16.51 12.76 -6.44
CA HIS A 385 17.48 13.27 -5.48
C HIS A 385 17.41 12.52 -4.14
N LEU A 386 18.59 12.23 -3.59
CA LEU A 386 18.70 11.64 -2.26
C LEU A 386 18.25 12.66 -1.22
N MET A 387 17.42 12.19 -0.28
CA MET A 387 16.98 12.99 0.84
C MET A 387 17.62 12.46 2.13
N SER A 388 18.30 13.34 2.89
CA SER A 388 18.79 12.94 4.22
C SER A 388 17.63 12.80 5.19
N LEU A 389 17.54 11.64 5.85
CA LEU A 389 16.51 11.37 6.86
C LEU A 389 16.91 11.91 8.25
N GLY A 390 18.14 12.41 8.41
CA GLY A 390 18.62 13.03 9.65
C GLY A 390 18.60 12.10 10.88
N HIS A 391 18.46 10.80 10.68
CA HIS A 391 18.59 9.79 11.73
C HIS A 391 20.05 9.48 12.01
N ASN A 392 20.36 9.15 13.27
CA ASN A 392 21.70 8.75 13.71
C ASN A 392 21.92 7.23 13.71
N GLY A 393 20.92 6.47 13.27
CA GLY A 393 20.95 5.02 13.17
C GLY A 393 20.15 4.54 11.98
N PRO A 394 20.25 3.25 11.62
CA PRO A 394 19.54 2.72 10.47
C PRO A 394 18.02 2.87 10.60
N VAL A 395 17.40 3.28 9.49
CA VAL A 395 15.94 3.36 9.38
C VAL A 395 15.41 1.98 9.01
N ARG A 396 14.65 1.39 9.95
CA ARG A 396 14.11 0.03 9.81
C ARG A 396 12.74 -0.01 9.17
N TYR A 397 11.97 1.01 9.40
CA TYR A 397 10.58 1.04 9.00
C TYR A 397 10.22 2.39 8.37
N ILE A 398 9.51 2.33 7.28
CA ILE A 398 8.95 3.49 6.60
C ILE A 398 7.51 3.19 6.22
N VAL A 399 6.62 4.13 6.40
CA VAL A 399 5.22 4.03 5.99
C VAL A 399 4.74 5.38 5.49
N HIS A 400 4.00 5.39 4.37
CA HIS A 400 3.41 6.59 3.79
C HIS A 400 1.95 6.73 4.25
N SER A 401 1.51 7.98 4.42
CA SER A 401 0.09 8.27 4.64
C SER A 401 -0.73 7.82 3.42
N PRO A 402 -1.91 7.22 3.62
CA PRO A 402 -2.76 6.81 2.50
C PRO A 402 -3.43 7.99 1.78
N THR A 403 -3.57 9.15 2.44
CA THR A 403 -4.40 10.26 1.96
C THR A 403 -3.64 11.56 1.70
N GLN A 404 -2.45 11.72 2.30
CA GLN A 404 -1.73 13.01 2.30
C GLN A 404 -0.27 12.82 1.89
N PRO A 405 0.40 13.88 1.40
CA PRO A 405 1.84 13.88 1.16
C PRO A 405 2.62 13.90 2.49
N ALA A 406 2.58 12.79 3.20
CA ALA A 406 3.23 12.58 4.49
C ALA A 406 3.75 11.15 4.62
N PHE A 407 4.88 10.98 5.29
CA PHE A 407 5.38 9.67 5.64
C PHE A 407 6.05 9.67 7.03
N LEU A 408 6.19 8.48 7.58
CA LEU A 408 6.84 8.25 8.86
C LEU A 408 8.06 7.37 8.66
N THR A 409 9.16 7.72 9.33
CA THR A 409 10.36 6.87 9.42
C THR A 409 10.63 6.49 10.86
N CYS A 410 10.94 5.20 11.11
CA CYS A 410 11.29 4.68 12.42
C CYS A 410 12.71 4.12 12.38
N SER A 411 13.52 4.48 13.36
CA SER A 411 14.97 4.19 13.38
C SER A 411 15.44 3.57 14.70
N ASP A 412 16.58 2.90 14.62
CA ASP A 412 17.31 2.37 15.78
C ASP A 412 17.91 3.50 16.66
N ASP A 413 17.86 4.76 16.23
CA ASP A 413 18.21 5.93 17.05
C ASP A 413 17.13 6.31 18.09
N PHE A 414 16.17 5.44 18.33
CA PHE A 414 15.04 5.56 19.28
C PHE A 414 13.99 6.58 18.86
N ARG A 415 14.07 7.11 17.64
CA ARG A 415 13.20 8.16 17.14
C ARG A 415 12.35 7.68 15.99
N ALA A 416 11.13 8.25 15.92
CA ALA A 416 10.34 8.26 14.73
C ALA A 416 10.16 9.71 14.27
N ARG A 417 10.32 9.94 12.96
CA ARG A 417 10.19 11.25 12.33
C ARG A 417 8.98 11.25 11.42
N PHE A 418 8.11 12.23 11.63
CA PHE A 418 6.98 12.51 10.76
C PHE A 418 7.40 13.57 9.74
N TRP A 419 7.27 13.24 8.47
CA TRP A 419 7.62 14.04 7.32
C TRP A 419 6.37 14.53 6.64
N TYR A 420 6.35 15.79 6.28
CA TYR A 420 5.21 16.41 5.62
C TYR A 420 5.65 17.43 4.60
N ARG A 421 4.95 17.54 3.48
CA ARG A 421 5.14 18.65 2.55
C ARG A 421 4.09 19.70 2.79
N ARG A 422 4.52 20.90 3.16
CA ARG A 422 3.64 22.06 3.18
C ARG A 422 3.37 22.52 1.75
N THR A 423 2.09 22.61 1.38
CA THR A 423 1.68 23.33 0.17
C THR A 423 1.99 24.82 0.41
N THR A 424 3.00 25.36 -0.24
CA THR A 424 3.17 26.80 -0.36
C THR A 424 1.98 27.30 -1.17
N VAL A 425 1.01 27.93 -0.49
CA VAL A 425 0.01 28.73 -1.17
C VAL A 425 0.80 29.86 -1.83
N GLN A 426 0.95 29.81 -3.15
CA GLN A 426 1.43 30.97 -3.89
C GLN A 426 0.38 32.06 -3.72
N THR A 427 0.71 33.05 -2.90
CA THR A 427 -0.02 34.30 -2.78
C THR A 427 0.13 35.13 -4.06
#